data_8013e860c69ea0426d60aa673f6a9586
#
_entry.id   8013e860c69ea0426d60aa673f6a9586
#
_cell.length_a   1.000
_cell.length_b   1.000
_cell.length_c   1.000
_cell.angle_alpha   90.00
_cell.angle_beta   90.00
_cell.angle_gamma   90.00
#
_symmetry.space_group_name_H-M   'P 1'
#
loop_
_entity.id
_entity.type
_entity.pdbx_description
1 polymer ?
#
loop_
_entity_poly.entity_id
_entity_poly.type
_entity_poly.pdbx_seq_one_letter_code
_entity_poly.pdbx_strand_id
1 'polypeptide(L)'
;LEERAKKAPGKSSICVFEPVHTYSWPVFRERVIGEKKAALEAFFSIERQERGTSYLYRTLDLLRAAQGADGRLQLARYAYLLARLEPPREARGYKAYVDFSKKMYGWALNERDRAELITAIYIYVYENREEDKDGIQQ
;
A
#
# COMPACT_ATOMS: atom_id res chain seq x y z
N LEU A 1 -15.03 -15.83 -0.35
CA LEU A 1 -13.78 -15.45 -1.01
C LEU A 1 -13.36 -16.42 -2.11
N GLU A 2 -13.41 -17.72 -1.84
CA GLU A 2 -13.03 -18.74 -2.82
C GLU A 2 -13.94 -18.75 -4.06
N GLU A 3 -15.24 -18.57 -3.88
CA GLU A 3 -16.19 -18.58 -4.99
C GLU A 3 -15.93 -17.45 -5.99
N ARG A 4 -15.55 -16.25 -5.52
CA ARG A 4 -15.27 -15.13 -6.38
C ARG A 4 -13.95 -15.28 -7.13
N ALA A 5 -12.95 -15.85 -6.50
CA ALA A 5 -11.68 -16.13 -7.18
C ALA A 5 -11.85 -17.16 -8.30
N LYS A 6 -12.73 -18.13 -8.11
CA LYS A 6 -13.04 -19.16 -9.13
C LYS A 6 -13.78 -18.62 -10.33
N LYS A 7 -14.53 -17.51 -10.18
CA LYS A 7 -15.28 -16.87 -11.27
C LYS A 7 -14.44 -15.91 -12.10
N ALA A 8 -13.26 -15.54 -11.62
CA ALA A 8 -12.38 -14.63 -12.37
C ALA A 8 -11.78 -15.32 -13.60
N PRO A 9 -11.51 -14.57 -14.69
CA PRO A 9 -10.86 -15.15 -15.86
C PRO A 9 -9.50 -15.73 -15.50
N GLY A 10 -9.24 -16.95 -15.89
CA GLY A 10 -8.03 -17.70 -15.51
C GLY A 10 -8.18 -18.32 -14.13
N LYS A 11 -8.10 -19.63 -14.06
CA LYS A 11 -8.32 -20.40 -12.84
C LYS A 11 -7.26 -20.20 -11.75
N SER A 12 -6.25 -19.34 -11.98
CA SER A 12 -5.16 -19.06 -11.06
C SER A 12 -5.30 -17.68 -10.39
N SER A 13 -6.53 -17.24 -10.12
CA SER A 13 -6.79 -15.95 -9.50
C SER A 13 -6.86 -16.06 -7.99
N ILE A 14 -6.48 -14.97 -7.30
CA ILE A 14 -6.56 -14.87 -5.86
C ILE A 14 -7.39 -13.63 -5.48
N CYS A 15 -8.26 -13.78 -4.48
CA CYS A 15 -9.07 -12.70 -3.95
C CYS A 15 -8.64 -12.41 -2.52
N VAL A 16 -8.25 -11.16 -2.25
CA VAL A 16 -7.73 -10.75 -0.96
C VAL A 16 -8.64 -9.66 -0.38
N PHE A 17 -9.23 -9.92 0.79
CA PHE A 17 -10.05 -9.00 1.59
C PHE A 17 -11.38 -8.60 0.96
N GLU A 18 -11.38 -8.05 -0.26
CA GLU A 18 -12.60 -7.60 -0.95
C GLU A 18 -12.61 -8.09 -2.41
N PRO A 19 -13.79 -8.20 -3.05
CA PRO A 19 -13.86 -8.67 -4.44
C PRO A 19 -13.06 -7.82 -5.42
N VAL A 20 -12.90 -6.53 -5.15
CA VAL A 20 -12.10 -5.62 -5.96
C VAL A 20 -10.61 -6.00 -5.94
N HIS A 21 -10.19 -6.78 -4.95
CA HIS A 21 -8.81 -7.23 -4.79
C HIS A 21 -8.60 -8.64 -5.35
N THR A 22 -9.26 -8.97 -6.46
CA THR A 22 -9.07 -10.25 -7.14
C THR A 22 -8.03 -10.06 -8.24
N TYR A 23 -6.97 -10.86 -8.19
CA TYR A 23 -5.83 -10.79 -9.11
C TYR A 23 -5.48 -12.16 -9.64
N SER A 24 -4.90 -12.20 -10.87
CA SER A 24 -4.23 -13.43 -11.31
C SER A 24 -3.02 -13.69 -10.42
N TRP A 25 -2.62 -14.94 -10.28
CA TRP A 25 -1.51 -15.31 -9.40
C TRP A 25 -0.20 -14.60 -9.77
N PRO A 26 0.21 -14.53 -11.06
CA PRO A 26 1.43 -13.80 -11.41
C PRO A 26 1.38 -12.31 -11.06
N VAL A 27 0.23 -11.65 -11.29
CA VAL A 27 0.06 -10.22 -10.96
C VAL A 27 0.19 -10.03 -9.46
N PHE A 28 -0.47 -10.86 -8.66
CA PHE A 28 -0.41 -10.76 -7.21
C PHE A 28 1.03 -10.93 -6.71
N ARG A 29 1.72 -11.96 -7.18
CA ARG A 29 3.09 -12.24 -6.73
C ARG A 29 4.08 -11.18 -7.16
N GLU A 30 4.04 -10.74 -8.41
CA GLU A 30 5.04 -9.83 -8.97
C GLU A 30 4.76 -8.36 -8.66
N ARG A 31 3.50 -7.93 -8.79
CA ARG A 31 3.14 -6.53 -8.69
C ARG A 31 2.67 -6.13 -7.30
N VAL A 32 1.84 -6.92 -6.68
CA VAL A 32 1.34 -6.60 -5.33
C VAL A 32 2.42 -6.87 -4.28
N ILE A 33 2.95 -8.09 -4.26
CA ILE A 33 3.93 -8.50 -3.25
C ILE A 33 5.34 -8.05 -3.64
N GLY A 34 5.78 -8.39 -4.85
CA GLY A 34 7.17 -8.19 -5.27
C GLY A 34 7.54 -6.74 -5.56
N GLU A 35 6.57 -5.89 -5.89
CA GLU A 35 6.84 -4.49 -6.23
C GLU A 35 6.32 -3.55 -5.14
N LYS A 36 5.01 -3.56 -4.88
CA LYS A 36 4.37 -2.58 -4.02
C LYS A 36 4.60 -2.87 -2.54
N LYS A 37 4.35 -4.09 -2.10
CA LYS A 37 4.60 -4.46 -0.71
C LYS A 37 6.09 -4.38 -0.37
N ALA A 38 6.95 -4.78 -1.30
CA ALA A 38 8.40 -4.70 -1.12
C ALA A 38 8.87 -3.26 -0.94
N ALA A 39 8.27 -2.30 -1.65
CA ALA A 39 8.58 -0.89 -1.48
C ALA A 39 8.21 -0.37 -0.09
N LEU A 40 7.06 -0.82 0.44
CA LEU A 40 6.63 -0.48 1.80
C LEU A 40 7.60 -1.05 2.83
N GLU A 41 7.98 -2.31 2.68
CA GLU A 41 8.92 -2.97 3.59
C GLU A 41 10.28 -2.27 3.59
N ALA A 42 10.79 -1.94 2.41
CA ALA A 42 12.09 -1.27 2.28
C ALA A 42 12.10 0.09 2.97
N PHE A 43 11.04 0.89 2.78
CA PHE A 43 10.97 2.22 3.38
C PHE A 43 10.80 2.16 4.89
N PHE A 44 9.83 1.38 5.38
CA PHE A 44 9.50 1.35 6.81
C PHE A 44 10.47 0.51 7.63
N SER A 45 11.29 -0.34 7.01
CA SER A 45 12.36 -1.04 7.73
C SER A 45 13.47 -0.08 8.17
N ILE A 46 13.71 0.97 7.38
CA ILE A 46 14.72 1.99 7.69
C ILE A 46 14.19 3.01 8.70
N GLU A 47 12.91 3.34 8.56
CA GLU A 47 12.23 4.36 9.37
C GLU A 47 11.12 3.74 10.22
N ARG A 48 11.48 2.92 11.21
CA ARG A 48 10.49 2.38 12.16
C ARG A 48 9.97 3.52 13.04
N GLN A 49 8.93 4.17 12.58
CA GLN A 49 8.30 5.22 13.36
C GLN A 49 6.84 4.90 13.59
N GLU A 50 6.36 5.24 14.78
CA GLU A 50 4.94 5.20 15.12
C GLU A 50 4.08 5.93 14.09
N ARG A 51 4.67 6.92 13.43
CA ARG A 51 4.03 7.67 12.35
C ARG A 51 3.67 6.83 11.15
N GLY A 52 4.39 5.72 10.92
CA GLY A 52 4.17 4.86 9.77
C GLY A 52 2.79 4.21 9.75
N THR A 53 2.33 3.72 10.90
CA THR A 53 1.03 3.06 11.00
C THR A 53 -0.11 4.05 10.73
N SER A 54 -0.05 5.22 11.37
CA SER A 54 -1.05 6.28 11.15
C SER A 54 -1.08 6.73 9.69
N TYR A 55 0.08 6.87 9.08
CA TYR A 55 0.21 7.23 7.67
C TYR A 55 -0.47 6.18 6.78
N LEU A 56 -0.23 4.90 7.05
CA LEU A 56 -0.78 3.83 6.22
C LEU A 56 -2.32 3.78 6.29
N TYR A 57 -2.91 3.97 7.47
CA TYR A 57 -4.36 4.01 7.60
C TYR A 57 -4.96 5.20 6.86
N ARG A 58 -4.35 6.38 6.95
CA ARG A 58 -4.80 7.55 6.21
C ARG A 58 -4.65 7.36 4.71
N THR A 59 -3.56 6.73 4.29
CA THR A 59 -3.35 6.39 2.87
C THR A 59 -4.45 5.48 2.36
N LEU A 60 -4.80 4.44 3.11
CA LEU A 60 -5.88 3.54 2.74
C LEU A 60 -7.20 4.29 2.54
N ASP A 61 -7.56 5.15 3.48
CA ASP A 61 -8.78 5.93 3.39
C ASP A 61 -8.82 6.81 2.14
N LEU A 62 -7.71 7.50 1.87
CA LEU A 62 -7.63 8.40 0.71
C LEU A 62 -7.62 7.64 -0.60
N LEU A 63 -6.89 6.53 -0.69
CA LEU A 63 -6.83 5.73 -1.92
C LEU A 63 -8.16 5.04 -2.23
N ARG A 64 -8.86 4.55 -1.21
CA ARG A 64 -10.18 3.97 -1.38
C ARG A 64 -11.18 5.02 -1.84
N ALA A 65 -11.14 6.21 -1.23
CA ALA A 65 -12.00 7.32 -1.63
C ALA A 65 -11.67 7.83 -3.03
N ALA A 66 -10.41 7.72 -3.46
CA ALA A 66 -9.98 8.15 -4.80
C ALA A 66 -10.58 7.30 -5.91
N GLN A 67 -11.11 6.13 -5.60
CA GLN A 67 -11.81 5.29 -6.56
C GLN A 67 -13.25 5.74 -6.80
N GLY A 68 -13.74 6.73 -6.03
CA GLY A 68 -15.07 7.27 -6.16
C GLY A 68 -15.13 8.55 -7.00
N ALA A 69 -16.26 9.29 -6.88
CA ALA A 69 -16.54 10.46 -7.70
C ALA A 69 -15.56 11.63 -7.48
N ASP A 70 -15.02 11.76 -6.28
CA ASP A 70 -14.12 12.86 -5.91
C ASP A 70 -12.63 12.46 -5.97
N GLY A 71 -12.27 11.58 -6.89
CA GLY A 71 -10.92 11.01 -6.97
C GLY A 71 -9.80 12.03 -7.02
N ARG A 72 -9.96 13.10 -7.80
CA ARG A 72 -8.93 14.14 -7.93
C ARG A 72 -8.65 14.85 -6.61
N LEU A 73 -9.70 15.16 -5.84
CA LEU A 73 -9.55 15.81 -4.54
C LEU A 73 -8.80 14.88 -3.57
N GLN A 74 -9.14 13.60 -3.56
CA GLN A 74 -8.49 12.65 -2.67
C GLN A 74 -7.02 12.44 -3.05
N LEU A 75 -6.70 12.44 -4.34
CA LEU A 75 -5.30 12.35 -4.78
C LEU A 75 -4.50 13.59 -4.38
N ALA A 76 -5.09 14.77 -4.44
CA ALA A 76 -4.45 15.99 -3.95
C ALA A 76 -4.17 15.93 -2.45
N ARG A 77 -5.12 15.39 -1.67
CA ARG A 77 -4.93 15.18 -0.23
C ARG A 77 -3.83 14.16 0.04
N TYR A 78 -3.73 13.13 -0.80
CA TYR A 78 -2.66 12.14 -0.68
C TYR A 78 -1.29 12.76 -0.95
N ALA A 79 -1.18 13.61 -1.97
CA ALA A 79 0.07 14.34 -2.23
C ALA A 79 0.50 15.16 -1.01
N TYR A 80 -0.45 15.83 -0.36
CA TYR A 80 -0.18 16.59 0.86
C TYR A 80 0.28 15.68 2.01
N LEU A 81 -0.38 14.52 2.18
CA LEU A 81 0.00 13.56 3.20
C LEU A 81 1.43 13.04 2.99
N LEU A 82 1.79 12.74 1.73
CA LEU A 82 3.17 12.34 1.40
C LEU A 82 4.17 13.45 1.73
N ALA A 83 3.85 14.68 1.38
CA ALA A 83 4.73 15.82 1.65
C ALA A 83 5.00 16.01 3.16
N ARG A 84 4.03 15.69 4.01
CA ARG A 84 4.19 15.80 5.46
C ARG A 84 5.14 14.76 6.05
N LEU A 85 5.45 13.70 5.33
CA LEU A 85 6.43 12.69 5.75
C LEU A 85 7.86 13.10 5.41
N GLU A 86 8.04 14.19 4.67
CA GLU A 86 9.37 14.59 4.19
C GLU A 86 10.31 14.84 5.37
N PRO A 87 11.43 14.09 5.45
CA PRO A 87 12.44 14.34 6.47
C PRO A 87 13.32 15.54 6.09
N PRO A 88 14.14 16.06 7.01
CA PRO A 88 15.12 17.07 6.65
C PRO A 88 16.04 16.59 5.52
N ARG A 89 16.45 17.51 4.65
CA ARG A 89 17.29 17.17 3.49
C ARG A 89 18.62 16.53 3.88
N GLU A 90 19.14 16.85 5.05
CA GLU A 90 20.38 16.29 5.57
C GLU A 90 20.22 14.90 6.20
N ALA A 91 18.98 14.45 6.41
CA ALA A 91 18.72 13.15 7.01
C ALA A 91 19.12 12.01 6.07
N ARG A 92 19.61 10.92 6.64
CA ARG A 92 20.02 9.73 5.88
C ARG A 92 18.86 9.12 5.06
N GLY A 93 17.66 9.25 5.57
CA GLY A 93 16.45 8.71 4.93
C GLY A 93 15.86 9.59 3.83
N TYR A 94 16.46 10.75 3.53
CA TYR A 94 15.86 11.68 2.58
C TYR A 94 15.75 11.10 1.17
N LYS A 95 16.80 10.47 0.67
CA LYS A 95 16.79 9.87 -0.66
C LYS A 95 15.80 8.71 -0.73
N ALA A 96 15.75 7.88 0.30
CA ALA A 96 14.78 6.79 0.39
C ALA A 96 13.35 7.33 0.39
N TYR A 97 13.10 8.44 1.10
CA TYR A 97 11.81 9.11 1.09
C TYR A 97 11.42 9.61 -0.30
N VAL A 98 12.35 10.27 -1.00
CA VAL A 98 12.09 10.79 -2.34
C VAL A 98 11.69 9.66 -3.29
N ASP A 99 12.43 8.57 -3.29
CA ASP A 99 12.13 7.42 -4.13
C ASP A 99 10.78 6.79 -3.75
N PHE A 100 10.53 6.63 -2.45
CA PHE A 100 9.28 6.08 -1.93
C PHE A 100 8.07 6.95 -2.32
N SER A 101 8.17 8.27 -2.11
CA SER A 101 7.04 9.17 -2.39
C SER A 101 6.71 9.22 -3.88
N LYS A 102 7.72 9.18 -4.74
CA LYS A 102 7.52 9.13 -6.20
C LYS A 102 6.78 7.86 -6.62
N LYS A 103 7.20 6.72 -6.09
CA LYS A 103 6.54 5.44 -6.37
C LYS A 103 5.10 5.44 -5.89
N MET A 104 4.88 5.85 -4.64
CA MET A 104 3.54 5.86 -4.05
C MET A 104 2.58 6.76 -4.82
N TYR A 105 3.00 7.99 -5.13
CA TYR A 105 2.15 8.91 -5.85
C TYR A 105 1.91 8.45 -7.29
N GLY A 106 2.95 7.95 -7.96
CA GLY A 106 2.81 7.41 -9.31
C GLY A 106 1.81 6.26 -9.39
N TRP A 107 1.86 5.34 -8.43
CA TRP A 107 0.90 4.24 -8.36
C TRP A 107 -0.51 4.73 -8.03
N ALA A 108 -0.63 5.74 -7.17
CA ALA A 108 -1.93 6.30 -6.81
C ALA A 108 -2.65 6.94 -8.00
N LEU A 109 -1.92 7.51 -8.96
CA LEU A 109 -2.50 8.15 -10.13
C LEU A 109 -3.11 7.17 -11.13
N ASN A 110 -2.63 5.94 -11.17
CA ASN A 110 -3.13 4.90 -12.08
C ASN A 110 -4.13 4.02 -11.35
N GLU A 111 -5.32 3.83 -11.93
CA GLU A 111 -6.40 3.08 -11.28
C GLU A 111 -6.00 1.64 -10.91
N ARG A 112 -5.33 0.95 -11.83
CA ARG A 112 -4.86 -0.42 -11.61
C ARG A 112 -3.81 -0.49 -10.54
N ASP A 113 -2.78 0.36 -10.63
CA ASP A 113 -1.71 0.41 -9.63
C ASP A 113 -2.23 0.81 -8.27
N ARG A 114 -3.22 1.73 -8.23
CA ARG A 114 -3.85 2.15 -6.98
C ARG A 114 -4.53 0.98 -6.29
N ALA A 115 -5.28 0.16 -7.03
CA ALA A 115 -5.93 -1.02 -6.46
C ALA A 115 -4.90 -2.01 -5.91
N GLU A 116 -3.82 -2.24 -6.66
CA GLU A 116 -2.73 -3.12 -6.22
C GLU A 116 -2.03 -2.57 -4.98
N LEU A 117 -1.84 -1.26 -4.92
CA LEU A 117 -1.23 -0.61 -3.75
C LEU A 117 -2.11 -0.73 -2.51
N ILE A 118 -3.43 -0.54 -2.64
CA ILE A 118 -4.37 -0.72 -1.53
C ILE A 118 -4.22 -2.14 -0.96
N THR A 119 -4.21 -3.15 -1.83
CA THR A 119 -4.05 -4.55 -1.41
C THR A 119 -2.71 -4.77 -0.70
N ALA A 120 -1.62 -4.22 -1.25
CA ALA A 120 -0.29 -4.34 -0.65
C ALA A 120 -0.23 -3.71 0.74
N ILE A 121 -0.87 -2.55 0.93
CA ILE A 121 -0.92 -1.89 2.24
C ILE A 121 -1.71 -2.74 3.25
N TYR A 122 -2.85 -3.31 2.86
CA TYR A 122 -3.61 -4.19 3.73
C TYR A 122 -2.77 -5.38 4.21
N ILE A 123 -2.05 -6.02 3.29
CA ILE A 123 -1.20 -7.17 3.64
C ILE A 123 -0.09 -6.73 4.59
N TYR A 124 0.56 -5.62 4.28
CA TYR A 124 1.65 -5.08 5.10
C TYR A 124 1.18 -4.75 6.52
N VAL A 125 0.06 -4.06 6.66
CA VAL A 125 -0.49 -3.69 7.96
C VAL A 125 -0.88 -4.94 8.75
N TYR A 126 -1.50 -5.92 8.09
CA TYR A 126 -1.91 -7.17 8.73
C TYR A 126 -0.69 -7.94 9.28
N GLU A 127 0.34 -8.09 8.47
CA GLU A 127 1.56 -8.79 8.89
C GLU A 127 2.23 -8.11 10.08
N ASN A 128 2.31 -6.78 10.07
CA ASN A 128 2.95 -6.04 11.16
C ASN A 128 2.12 -6.07 12.45
N ARG A 129 0.80 -6.15 12.36
CA ARG A 129 -0.04 -6.31 13.55
C ARG A 129 0.21 -7.65 14.24
N GLU A 130 0.42 -8.71 13.47
CA GLU A 130 0.73 -10.02 14.02
C GLU A 130 2.10 -10.02 14.70
N GLU A 131 3.10 -9.39 14.10
CA GLU A 131 4.43 -9.25 14.69
C GLU A 131 4.40 -8.46 15.99
N ASP A 132 3.63 -7.37 16.05
CA ASP A 132 3.48 -6.55 17.25
C ASP A 132 2.83 -7.34 18.39
N LYS A 133 1.82 -8.16 18.08
CA LYS A 133 1.17 -9.02 19.07
C LYS A 133 2.15 -10.06 19.61
N ASP A 134 2.94 -10.68 18.75
CA ASP A 134 3.94 -11.67 19.15
C ASP A 134 5.03 -11.00 19.99
N GLY A 135 5.43 -9.79 19.64
CA GLY A 135 6.39 -9.00 20.41
C GLY A 135 5.90 -8.63 21.80
N ILE A 136 4.60 -8.34 21.96
CA ILE A 136 4.01 -7.98 23.25
C ILE A 136 3.89 -9.18 24.17
N GLN A 137 3.73 -10.39 23.63
CA GLN A 137 3.59 -11.61 24.42
C GLN A 137 4.93 -12.14 24.94
N GLN A 138 6.02 -11.62 24.45
CA GLN A 138 7.35 -11.96 24.94
C GLN A 138 7.79 -11.01 26.06
#